data_fcd77fa68e0897c46a1957e407d9c7c4
#
_entry.id   fcd77fa68e0897c46a1957e407d9c7c4
#
_cell.length_a   1.000
_cell.length_b   1.000
_cell.length_c   1.000
_cell.angle_alpha   90.00
_cell.angle_beta   90.00
_cell.angle_gamma   90.00
#
_symmetry.space_group_name_H-M   'P 1'
#
loop_
_entity.id
_entity.type
_entity.pdbx_description
1 polymer ?
#
loop_
_entity_poly.entity_id
_entity_poly.type
_entity_poly.pdbx_seq_one_letter_code
_entity_poly.pdbx_strand_id
1 'polypeptide(L)'
;MMMKKRRAKNRKMGKFESFAEYLNNLLGTNFFVKYYANKSVDWEAVINENTCHGSMKVIGGSNQSLKDIYTRTDDIGLTFMIPEELFEERSTEVDKALSSIDKQLISINSEYIQFIYSYRADLGQTIYNGKKYSSVTFNFSLVSFVDLFMSDDQYVELTWGNTLYRFKGLSSVTYQYAANYDGSVNQAGKQKNYLASYNETLVLSGLVVANDTAREKVEEFRTMDRDFTLKYHDGNGFVMVGQAMKLASYTRIGISGSLLKYEFRFVQKG
;
A
#
# COMPACT_ATOMS: atom_id res chain seq x y z
N MET A 1 26.78 -14.04 42.37
CA MET A 1 25.34 -13.84 42.12
C MET A 1 25.19 -13.18 40.73
N MET A 2 25.04 -13.96 39.66
CA MET A 2 24.98 -13.45 38.28
C MET A 2 23.54 -13.05 37.94
N MET A 3 23.30 -11.75 37.79
CA MET A 3 22.04 -11.23 37.26
C MET A 3 21.94 -11.58 35.78
N LYS A 4 21.04 -12.52 35.42
CA LYS A 4 20.61 -12.77 34.06
C LYS A 4 19.80 -11.57 33.58
N LYS A 5 20.40 -10.68 32.78
CA LYS A 5 19.69 -9.67 32.00
C LYS A 5 18.74 -10.41 31.02
N ARG A 6 17.45 -10.42 31.32
CA ARG A 6 16.42 -10.81 30.36
C ARG A 6 16.43 -9.80 29.21
N ARG A 7 16.98 -10.19 28.07
CA ARG A 7 16.75 -9.48 26.80
C ARG A 7 15.25 -9.49 26.52
N ALA A 8 14.61 -8.34 26.64
CA ALA A 8 13.27 -8.16 26.10
C ALA A 8 13.36 -8.46 24.60
N LYS A 9 12.75 -9.55 24.15
CA LYS A 9 12.52 -9.82 22.74
C LYS A 9 11.61 -8.69 22.24
N ASN A 10 12.12 -7.77 21.41
CA ASN A 10 11.30 -6.86 20.63
C ASN A 10 10.37 -7.71 19.79
N ARG A 11 9.15 -7.92 20.25
CA ARG A 11 8.10 -8.59 19.51
C ARG A 11 7.60 -7.56 18.50
N LYS A 12 7.84 -7.79 17.21
CA LYS A 12 7.30 -6.94 16.15
C LYS A 12 5.79 -6.87 16.37
N MET A 13 5.25 -5.68 16.56
CA MET A 13 3.80 -5.49 16.76
C MET A 13 3.07 -5.90 15.49
N GLY A 14 1.90 -6.49 15.65
CA GLY A 14 1.04 -6.83 14.53
C GLY A 14 0.44 -5.58 13.88
N LYS A 15 -0.12 -5.74 12.67
CA LYS A 15 -0.77 -4.67 11.90
C LYS A 15 -1.81 -3.89 12.73
N PHE A 16 -2.69 -4.61 13.42
CA PHE A 16 -3.80 -3.99 14.16
C PHE A 16 -3.36 -3.33 15.46
N GLU A 17 -2.35 -3.87 16.13
CA GLU A 17 -1.73 -3.23 17.30
C GLU A 17 -1.06 -1.92 16.90
N SER A 18 -0.32 -1.90 15.79
CA SER A 18 0.33 -0.69 15.28
C SER A 18 -0.70 0.33 14.79
N PHE A 19 -1.82 -0.11 14.23
CA PHE A 19 -2.90 0.80 13.85
C PHE A 19 -3.61 1.39 15.07
N ALA A 20 -3.79 0.62 16.16
CA ALA A 20 -4.30 1.15 17.43
C ALA A 20 -3.38 2.22 18.01
N GLU A 21 -2.04 2.04 17.93
CA GLU A 21 -1.09 3.11 18.32
C GLU A 21 -1.21 4.36 17.43
N TYR A 22 -1.38 4.19 16.13
CA TYR A 22 -1.63 5.30 15.22
C TYR A 22 -2.88 6.08 15.64
N LEU A 23 -3.98 5.38 15.97
CA LEU A 23 -5.21 6.02 16.46
C LEU A 23 -5.01 6.73 17.80
N ASN A 24 -4.21 6.17 18.72
CA ASN A 24 -3.87 6.85 19.98
C ASN A 24 -3.16 8.19 19.74
N ASN A 25 -2.24 8.23 18.78
CA ASN A 25 -1.56 9.46 18.41
C ASN A 25 -2.50 10.47 17.72
N LEU A 26 -3.44 9.99 16.91
CA LEU A 26 -4.43 10.83 16.21
C LEU A 26 -5.44 11.44 17.16
N LEU A 27 -5.97 10.64 18.11
CA LEU A 27 -7.04 11.04 19.02
C LEU A 27 -6.55 11.81 20.26
N GLY A 28 -5.24 11.68 20.59
CA GLY A 28 -4.64 12.38 21.71
C GLY A 28 -4.92 11.74 23.08
N THR A 29 -4.54 12.46 24.14
CA THR A 29 -4.45 11.93 25.51
C THR A 29 -5.78 11.61 26.20
N ASN A 30 -6.88 12.11 25.66
CA ASN A 30 -8.22 11.84 26.20
C ASN A 30 -8.75 10.44 25.81
N PHE A 31 -8.05 9.76 24.93
CA PHE A 31 -8.45 8.46 24.40
C PHE A 31 -7.34 7.43 24.54
N PHE A 32 -7.73 6.19 24.71
CA PHE A 32 -6.82 5.06 24.69
C PHE A 32 -7.46 3.91 23.92
N VAL A 33 -6.97 3.67 22.70
CA VAL A 33 -7.42 2.59 21.83
C VAL A 33 -6.53 1.38 21.99
N LYS A 34 -7.15 0.20 22.14
CA LYS A 34 -6.46 -1.07 22.18
C LYS A 34 -7.12 -2.09 21.26
N TYR A 35 -6.30 -2.87 20.57
CA TYR A 35 -6.76 -3.99 19.76
C TYR A 35 -7.07 -5.21 20.63
N TYR A 36 -8.28 -5.74 20.46
CA TYR A 36 -8.78 -6.93 21.18
C TYR A 36 -9.15 -8.02 20.18
N ALA A 37 -8.23 -8.74 19.60
CA ALA A 37 -8.46 -9.80 18.61
C ALA A 37 -9.86 -10.47 18.76
N ASN A 38 -9.93 -11.65 19.36
CA ASN A 38 -11.19 -12.38 19.60
C ASN A 38 -11.63 -12.37 21.08
N LYS A 39 -11.12 -11.42 21.87
CA LYS A 39 -11.41 -11.33 23.31
C LYS A 39 -12.56 -10.37 23.58
N SER A 40 -13.42 -10.71 24.53
CA SER A 40 -14.34 -9.76 25.11
C SER A 40 -13.56 -8.71 25.93
N VAL A 41 -14.08 -7.47 25.96
CA VAL A 41 -13.52 -6.41 26.80
C VAL A 41 -14.22 -6.48 28.15
N ASP A 42 -13.43 -6.53 29.20
CA ASP A 42 -13.92 -6.28 30.55
C ASP A 42 -13.97 -4.76 30.75
N TRP A 43 -15.14 -4.18 30.47
CA TRP A 43 -15.33 -2.73 30.55
C TRP A 43 -15.18 -2.21 31.99
N GLU A 44 -15.58 -2.98 32.99
CA GLU A 44 -15.44 -2.56 34.40
C GLU A 44 -13.98 -2.37 34.80
N ALA A 45 -13.10 -3.20 34.25
CA ALA A 45 -11.66 -3.13 34.52
C ALA A 45 -10.94 -2.00 33.75
N VAL A 46 -11.50 -1.51 32.64
CA VAL A 46 -10.79 -0.56 31.74
C VAL A 46 -11.41 0.85 31.74
N ILE A 47 -12.66 1.01 32.20
CA ILE A 47 -13.31 2.31 32.29
C ILE A 47 -12.55 3.22 33.26
N ASN A 48 -12.22 4.43 32.78
CA ASN A 48 -11.55 5.48 33.53
C ASN A 48 -12.28 6.82 33.30
N GLU A 49 -12.41 7.62 34.34
CA GLU A 49 -13.09 8.92 34.27
C GLU A 49 -12.36 9.94 33.41
N ASN A 50 -11.03 9.83 33.32
CA ASN A 50 -10.18 10.80 32.64
C ASN A 50 -9.84 10.41 31.20
N THR A 51 -10.06 9.15 30.80
CA THR A 51 -9.64 8.64 29.50
C THR A 51 -10.71 7.72 28.92
N CYS A 52 -11.21 8.05 27.73
CA CYS A 52 -12.16 7.21 27.01
C CYS A 52 -11.44 5.98 26.45
N HIS A 53 -11.78 4.80 26.95
CA HIS A 53 -11.19 3.56 26.48
C HIS A 53 -11.91 3.07 25.22
N GLY A 54 -11.12 2.84 24.14
CA GLY A 54 -11.59 2.33 22.87
C GLY A 54 -11.17 0.87 22.64
N SER A 55 -12.12 0.03 22.31
CA SER A 55 -11.90 -1.36 21.91
C SER A 55 -11.98 -1.48 20.40
N MET A 56 -10.87 -1.82 19.77
CA MET A 56 -10.80 -2.07 18.34
C MET A 56 -10.84 -3.58 18.04
N LYS A 57 -11.70 -4.01 17.13
CA LYS A 57 -11.86 -5.40 16.71
C LYS A 57 -12.04 -5.52 15.21
N VAL A 58 -11.55 -6.61 14.63
CA VAL A 58 -11.94 -7.03 13.28
C VAL A 58 -13.33 -7.66 13.37
N ILE A 59 -14.28 -7.12 12.61
CA ILE A 59 -15.68 -7.56 12.56
C ILE A 59 -16.03 -8.29 11.26
N GLY A 60 -15.20 -8.14 10.22
CA GLY A 60 -15.36 -8.76 8.91
C GLY A 60 -14.12 -8.57 8.07
N GLY A 61 -14.23 -8.97 6.82
CA GLY A 61 -13.18 -8.74 5.83
C GLY A 61 -13.45 -9.49 4.53
N SER A 62 -12.81 -9.04 3.47
CA SER A 62 -12.90 -9.63 2.15
C SER A 62 -11.57 -9.54 1.42
N ASN A 63 -11.38 -10.43 0.44
CA ASN A 63 -10.28 -10.35 -0.50
C ASN A 63 -10.87 -10.07 -1.88
N GLN A 64 -10.32 -9.09 -2.58
CA GLN A 64 -10.75 -8.74 -3.92
C GLN A 64 -9.56 -8.63 -4.86
N SER A 65 -9.80 -8.98 -6.14
CA SER A 65 -8.86 -8.70 -7.21
C SER A 65 -9.45 -7.60 -8.09
N LEU A 66 -8.76 -6.50 -8.20
CA LEU A 66 -9.14 -5.38 -9.05
C LEU A 66 -8.02 -5.08 -10.02
N LYS A 67 -8.24 -5.34 -11.32
CA LYS A 67 -7.25 -5.05 -12.39
C LYS A 67 -5.84 -5.57 -12.05
N ASP A 68 -5.73 -6.84 -11.72
CA ASP A 68 -4.49 -7.52 -11.31
C ASP A 68 -3.91 -7.06 -9.96
N ILE A 69 -4.70 -6.37 -9.17
CA ILE A 69 -4.35 -5.94 -7.82
C ILE A 69 -5.16 -6.75 -6.83
N TYR A 70 -4.46 -7.48 -5.96
CA TYR A 70 -5.09 -8.15 -4.83
C TYR A 70 -5.19 -7.20 -3.66
N THR A 71 -6.40 -6.98 -3.18
CA THR A 71 -6.65 -6.20 -1.98
C THR A 71 -7.26 -7.09 -0.91
N ARG A 72 -6.83 -6.87 0.31
CA ARG A 72 -7.46 -7.42 1.50
C ARG A 72 -8.10 -6.28 2.26
N THR A 73 -9.40 -6.38 2.45
CA THR A 73 -10.16 -5.45 3.28
C THR A 73 -10.42 -6.10 4.62
N ASP A 74 -10.04 -5.43 5.70
CA ASP A 74 -10.39 -5.81 7.07
C ASP A 74 -11.39 -4.78 7.60
N ASP A 75 -12.62 -5.20 7.91
CA ASP A 75 -13.65 -4.35 8.49
C ASP A 75 -13.46 -4.28 10.00
N ILE A 76 -13.43 -3.08 10.52
CA ILE A 76 -13.07 -2.79 11.92
C ILE A 76 -14.24 -2.09 12.62
N GLY A 77 -14.55 -2.57 13.82
CA GLY A 77 -15.38 -1.87 14.79
C GLY A 77 -14.52 -1.30 15.91
N LEU A 78 -14.57 0.00 16.10
CA LEU A 78 -13.95 0.72 17.20
C LEU A 78 -15.01 1.21 18.17
N THR A 79 -15.18 0.53 19.30
CA THR A 79 -16.21 0.84 20.29
C THR A 79 -15.61 1.59 21.47
N PHE A 80 -16.20 2.72 21.82
CA PHE A 80 -15.91 3.46 23.04
C PHE A 80 -17.04 3.36 24.04
N MET A 81 -16.68 3.36 25.33
CA MET A 81 -17.57 3.60 26.45
C MET A 81 -17.25 4.98 27.02
N ILE A 82 -18.16 5.92 26.87
CA ILE A 82 -17.96 7.34 27.19
C ILE A 82 -18.93 7.72 28.30
N PRO A 83 -18.47 8.44 29.38
CA PRO A 83 -19.39 8.99 30.35
C PRO A 83 -20.49 9.81 29.70
N GLU A 84 -21.73 9.70 30.18
CA GLU A 84 -22.90 10.33 29.55
C GLU A 84 -22.73 11.83 29.39
N GLU A 85 -22.15 12.50 30.39
CA GLU A 85 -21.91 13.93 30.38
C GLU A 85 -20.89 14.41 29.33
N LEU A 86 -20.02 13.51 28.85
CA LEU A 86 -19.00 13.81 27.85
C LEU A 86 -19.32 13.20 26.49
N PHE A 87 -20.46 12.53 26.36
CA PHE A 87 -20.73 11.67 25.20
C PHE A 87 -20.72 12.44 23.87
N GLU A 88 -21.48 13.53 23.78
CA GLU A 88 -21.57 14.31 22.54
C GLU A 88 -20.23 14.95 22.14
N GLU A 89 -19.51 15.50 23.12
CA GLU A 89 -18.21 16.11 22.88
C GLU A 89 -17.21 15.07 22.35
N ARG A 90 -17.01 13.98 23.11
CA ARG A 90 -15.99 12.97 22.82
C ARG A 90 -16.31 12.14 21.58
N SER A 91 -17.58 11.79 21.37
CA SER A 91 -17.95 11.05 20.16
C SER A 91 -17.79 11.88 18.90
N THR A 92 -18.08 13.19 18.97
CA THR A 92 -17.86 14.12 17.86
C THR A 92 -16.36 14.34 17.58
N GLU A 93 -15.52 14.37 18.63
CA GLU A 93 -14.07 14.49 18.49
C GLU A 93 -13.49 13.26 17.72
N VAL A 94 -13.91 12.06 18.08
CA VAL A 94 -13.51 10.83 17.38
C VAL A 94 -14.00 10.84 15.93
N ASP A 95 -15.26 11.19 15.70
CA ASP A 95 -15.87 11.21 14.36
C ASP A 95 -15.11 12.18 13.42
N LYS A 96 -14.80 13.38 13.91
CA LYS A 96 -13.99 14.35 13.15
C LYS A 96 -12.58 13.83 12.86
N ALA A 97 -11.93 13.22 13.84
CA ALA A 97 -10.59 12.67 13.65
C ALA A 97 -10.57 11.56 12.61
N LEU A 98 -11.52 10.60 12.67
CA LEU A 98 -11.62 9.52 11.68
C LEU A 98 -12.01 10.05 10.30
N SER A 99 -12.91 11.01 10.22
CA SER A 99 -13.29 11.66 8.95
C SER A 99 -12.13 12.42 8.32
N SER A 100 -11.23 12.99 9.12
CA SER A 100 -10.05 13.71 8.59
C SER A 100 -9.05 12.83 7.87
N ILE A 101 -9.03 11.54 8.17
CA ILE A 101 -8.15 10.55 7.53
C ILE A 101 -8.89 9.65 6.52
N ASP A 102 -10.18 9.92 6.25
CA ASP A 102 -10.94 9.14 5.28
C ASP A 102 -10.27 9.14 3.90
N LYS A 103 -10.20 7.96 3.30
CA LYS A 103 -9.57 7.69 2.00
C LYS A 103 -8.06 7.99 1.93
N GLN A 104 -7.42 8.29 3.06
CA GLN A 104 -5.98 8.49 3.10
C GLN A 104 -5.22 7.16 3.11
N LEU A 105 -4.01 7.18 2.56
CA LEU A 105 -3.03 6.11 2.71
C LEU A 105 -2.19 6.35 3.96
N ILE A 106 -2.19 5.36 4.84
CA ILE A 106 -1.47 5.39 6.11
C ILE A 106 -0.35 4.34 6.03
N SER A 107 0.87 4.72 6.39
CA SER A 107 1.98 3.78 6.47
C SER A 107 2.03 3.13 7.84
N ILE A 108 1.83 1.81 7.91
CA ILE A 108 1.87 1.00 9.13
C ILE A 108 2.84 -0.15 8.90
N ASN A 109 3.90 -0.25 9.72
CA ASN A 109 4.92 -1.31 9.61
C ASN A 109 5.53 -1.44 8.19
N SER A 110 5.72 -0.31 7.50
CA SER A 110 6.18 -0.24 6.10
C SER A 110 5.18 -0.77 5.07
N GLU A 111 3.94 -1.02 5.45
CA GLU A 111 2.83 -1.33 4.55
C GLU A 111 1.95 -0.10 4.37
N TYR A 112 1.48 0.14 3.15
CA TYR A 112 0.48 1.17 2.88
C TYR A 112 -0.91 0.57 3.04
N ILE A 113 -1.73 1.23 3.87
CA ILE A 113 -3.09 0.82 4.17
C ILE A 113 -3.99 2.01 3.87
N GLN A 114 -5.00 1.82 3.03
CA GLN A 114 -6.03 2.82 2.83
C GLN A 114 -7.06 2.71 3.94
N PHE A 115 -7.32 3.82 4.62
CA PHE A 115 -8.39 3.94 5.60
C PHE A 115 -9.68 4.39 4.89
N ILE A 116 -10.80 3.71 5.16
CA ILE A 116 -12.12 4.05 4.62
C ILE A 116 -13.11 4.12 5.78
N TYR A 117 -13.54 5.33 6.12
CA TYR A 117 -14.55 5.54 7.14
C TYR A 117 -15.93 5.18 6.60
N SER A 118 -16.73 4.47 7.38
CA SER A 118 -18.05 4.01 6.96
C SER A 118 -19.16 4.77 7.69
N TYR A 119 -19.31 4.53 8.98
CA TYR A 119 -20.38 5.18 9.76
C TYR A 119 -20.14 5.04 11.27
N ARG A 120 -20.79 5.92 12.03
CA ARG A 120 -20.95 5.86 13.48
C ARG A 120 -22.28 5.16 13.83
N ALA A 121 -22.28 4.34 14.86
CA ALA A 121 -23.46 3.72 15.43
C ALA A 121 -23.48 3.90 16.95
N ASP A 122 -24.53 4.52 17.47
CA ASP A 122 -24.76 4.64 18.90
C ASP A 122 -25.46 3.37 19.40
N LEU A 123 -24.86 2.69 20.39
CA LEU A 123 -25.30 1.36 20.83
C LEU A 123 -26.20 1.37 22.07
N GLY A 124 -26.31 2.52 22.74
CA GLY A 124 -27.13 2.66 23.94
C GLY A 124 -26.35 2.94 25.21
N GLN A 125 -27.02 2.88 26.32
CA GLN A 125 -26.52 3.27 27.64
C GLN A 125 -26.35 2.07 28.55
N THR A 126 -25.35 2.15 29.43
CA THR A 126 -25.13 1.17 30.50
C THR A 126 -24.70 1.89 31.79
N ILE A 127 -24.75 1.17 32.92
CA ILE A 127 -24.37 1.71 34.24
C ILE A 127 -23.20 0.88 34.76
N TYR A 128 -22.08 1.53 35.05
CA TYR A 128 -20.95 0.93 35.74
C TYR A 128 -20.64 1.74 37.01
N ASN A 129 -20.50 1.04 38.14
CA ASN A 129 -20.18 1.67 39.42
C ASN A 129 -21.08 2.91 39.76
N GLY A 130 -22.38 2.81 39.44
CA GLY A 130 -23.35 3.89 39.67
C GLY A 130 -23.29 5.08 38.70
N LYS A 131 -22.37 5.07 37.73
CA LYS A 131 -22.26 6.10 36.67
C LYS A 131 -22.84 5.61 35.36
N LYS A 132 -23.44 6.52 34.60
CA LYS A 132 -23.98 6.25 33.26
C LYS A 132 -22.89 6.44 32.21
N TYR A 133 -22.85 5.49 31.29
CA TYR A 133 -21.97 5.51 30.11
C TYR A 133 -22.80 5.25 28.86
N SER A 134 -22.50 5.97 27.81
CA SER A 134 -23.02 5.70 26.48
C SER A 134 -21.97 4.99 25.64
N SER A 135 -22.42 4.01 24.88
CA SER A 135 -21.58 3.21 23.99
C SER A 135 -21.76 3.65 22.55
N VAL A 136 -20.66 3.88 21.86
CA VAL A 136 -20.62 4.24 20.45
C VAL A 136 -19.60 3.39 19.69
N THR A 137 -19.95 2.94 18.50
CA THR A 137 -19.04 2.22 17.60
C THR A 137 -18.84 3.01 16.31
N PHE A 138 -17.58 3.18 15.95
CA PHE A 138 -17.17 3.72 14.67
C PHE A 138 -16.72 2.57 13.78
N ASN A 139 -17.34 2.44 12.61
CA ASN A 139 -17.07 1.38 11.67
C ASN A 139 -16.24 1.95 10.52
N PHE A 140 -15.17 1.24 10.17
CA PHE A 140 -14.28 1.59 9.06
C PHE A 140 -13.60 0.36 8.49
N SER A 141 -13.02 0.49 7.31
CA SER A 141 -12.28 -0.58 6.66
C SER A 141 -10.83 -0.19 6.47
N LEU A 142 -9.94 -1.16 6.64
CA LEU A 142 -8.51 -1.07 6.34
C LEU A 142 -8.23 -1.90 5.09
N VAL A 143 -7.99 -1.23 3.97
CA VAL A 143 -7.67 -1.88 2.70
C VAL A 143 -6.16 -1.99 2.57
N SER A 144 -5.64 -3.21 2.69
CA SER A 144 -4.24 -3.54 2.42
C SER A 144 -4.09 -4.02 0.99
N PHE A 145 -3.02 -3.61 0.38
CA PHE A 145 -2.65 -4.08 -0.95
C PHE A 145 -1.68 -5.25 -0.77
N VAL A 146 -2.16 -6.47 -1.03
CA VAL A 146 -1.38 -7.71 -0.83
C VAL A 146 -0.62 -8.01 -2.12
N ASP A 147 0.66 -8.33 -1.99
CA ASP A 147 1.54 -8.77 -3.09
C ASP A 147 1.65 -7.83 -4.30
N LEU A 148 1.52 -6.51 -4.05
CA LEU A 148 1.59 -5.51 -5.12
C LEU A 148 2.98 -5.13 -5.53
N PHE A 149 3.94 -5.35 -4.65
CA PHE A 149 5.31 -4.95 -4.90
C PHE A 149 6.18 -6.19 -5.05
N MET A 150 6.91 -6.21 -6.14
CA MET A 150 8.10 -7.02 -6.18
C MET A 150 8.99 -6.65 -4.99
N SER A 151 9.77 -7.59 -4.48
CA SER A 151 10.71 -7.34 -3.38
C SER A 151 11.48 -6.03 -3.62
N ASP A 152 11.84 -5.30 -2.55
CA ASP A 152 12.69 -4.10 -2.66
C ASP A 152 14.03 -4.36 -3.37
N ASP A 153 14.46 -5.63 -3.40
CA ASP A 153 15.64 -6.08 -4.14
C ASP A 153 15.37 -6.23 -5.65
N GLN A 154 14.11 -6.19 -6.08
CA GLN A 154 13.70 -6.23 -7.47
C GLN A 154 13.38 -4.81 -7.95
N TYR A 155 14.14 -4.34 -8.94
CA TYR A 155 14.01 -2.99 -9.46
C TYR A 155 14.47 -2.89 -10.91
N VAL A 156 14.08 -1.82 -11.60
CA VAL A 156 14.62 -1.49 -12.90
C VAL A 156 15.47 -0.23 -12.78
N GLU A 157 16.71 -0.33 -13.23
CA GLU A 157 17.59 0.81 -13.43
C GLU A 157 17.35 1.40 -14.83
N LEU A 158 17.09 2.68 -14.86
CA LEU A 158 16.95 3.48 -16.06
C LEU A 158 18.07 4.51 -16.09
N THR A 159 18.88 4.47 -17.14
CA THR A 159 20.03 5.34 -17.29
C THR A 159 19.91 6.16 -18.57
N TRP A 160 20.19 7.47 -18.49
CA TRP A 160 20.33 8.36 -19.64
C TRP A 160 21.44 9.38 -19.36
N GLY A 161 22.39 9.50 -20.27
CA GLY A 161 23.59 10.29 -20.02
C GLY A 161 24.30 9.83 -18.74
N ASN A 162 24.51 10.75 -17.81
CA ASN A 162 25.13 10.47 -16.51
C ASN A 162 24.09 10.28 -15.38
N THR A 163 22.80 10.23 -15.70
CA THR A 163 21.74 10.12 -14.71
C THR A 163 21.29 8.66 -14.59
N LEU A 164 21.21 8.18 -13.36
CA LEU A 164 20.68 6.86 -12.99
C LEU A 164 19.44 7.03 -12.12
N TYR A 165 18.37 6.36 -12.48
CA TYR A 165 17.17 6.26 -11.68
C TYR A 165 16.77 4.80 -11.47
N ARG A 166 16.31 4.47 -10.25
CA ARG A 166 15.84 3.12 -9.91
C ARG A 166 14.35 3.14 -9.66
N PHE A 167 13.61 2.44 -10.50
CA PHE A 167 12.20 2.15 -10.26
C PHE A 167 12.09 1.05 -9.22
N LYS A 168 11.59 1.42 -8.05
CA LYS A 168 11.15 0.52 -6.99
C LYS A 168 9.62 0.49 -6.95
N GLY A 169 9.06 -0.45 -6.19
CA GLY A 169 7.61 -0.57 -6.09
C GLY A 169 6.97 -1.08 -7.39
N LEU A 170 7.69 -1.88 -8.15
CA LEU A 170 7.19 -2.52 -9.35
C LEU A 170 6.21 -3.63 -9.00
N SER A 171 5.12 -3.75 -9.75
CA SER A 171 4.19 -4.87 -9.67
C SER A 171 4.47 -5.93 -10.73
N SER A 172 5.02 -5.53 -11.86
CA SER A 172 5.46 -6.47 -12.90
C SER A 172 6.52 -5.85 -13.81
N VAL A 173 7.35 -6.73 -14.39
CA VAL A 173 8.28 -6.42 -15.46
C VAL A 173 8.10 -7.46 -16.55
N THR A 174 7.75 -7.04 -17.75
CA THR A 174 7.57 -7.93 -18.89
C THR A 174 8.48 -7.52 -20.03
N TYR A 175 9.28 -8.44 -20.50
CA TYR A 175 10.14 -8.26 -21.65
C TYR A 175 9.69 -9.15 -22.81
N GLN A 176 9.65 -8.59 -23.99
CA GLN A 176 9.29 -9.29 -25.22
C GLN A 176 10.30 -8.96 -26.30
N TYR A 177 10.75 -9.98 -26.99
CA TYR A 177 11.57 -9.87 -28.19
C TYR A 177 10.81 -10.47 -29.36
N ALA A 178 10.62 -9.71 -30.40
CA ALA A 178 9.99 -10.16 -31.64
C ALA A 178 10.94 -9.94 -32.81
N ALA A 179 11.33 -11.01 -33.45
CA ALA A 179 12.20 -11.00 -34.62
C ALA A 179 11.39 -11.26 -35.90
N ASN A 180 11.61 -10.45 -36.91
CA ASN A 180 11.05 -10.65 -38.22
C ASN A 180 12.18 -11.18 -39.14
N TYR A 181 11.90 -12.29 -39.81
CA TYR A 181 12.84 -12.91 -40.71
C TYR A 181 12.33 -12.82 -42.16
N ASP A 182 13.16 -12.33 -43.05
CA ASP A 182 12.92 -12.43 -44.46
C ASP A 182 13.54 -13.72 -45.01
N GLY A 183 12.81 -14.38 -45.89
CA GLY A 183 13.26 -15.57 -46.57
C GLY A 183 13.64 -15.26 -48.01
N SER A 184 14.81 -15.71 -48.45
CA SER A 184 15.16 -15.75 -49.87
C SER A 184 15.41 -17.19 -50.30
N VAL A 185 14.98 -17.53 -51.51
CA VAL A 185 15.28 -18.81 -52.14
C VAL A 185 16.43 -18.58 -53.11
N ASN A 186 17.54 -19.29 -52.91
CA ASN A 186 18.65 -19.22 -53.84
C ASN A 186 18.36 -19.98 -55.14
N GLN A 187 19.20 -19.81 -56.15
CA GLN A 187 19.06 -20.49 -57.45
C GLN A 187 19.01 -22.02 -57.36
N ALA A 188 19.48 -22.61 -56.27
CA ALA A 188 19.43 -24.05 -56.01
C ALA A 188 18.15 -24.47 -55.21
N GLY A 189 17.19 -23.58 -55.05
CA GLY A 189 15.92 -23.84 -54.31
C GLY A 189 16.07 -23.93 -52.79
N LYS A 190 17.24 -23.60 -52.23
CA LYS A 190 17.45 -23.60 -50.79
C LYS A 190 16.98 -22.28 -50.19
N GLN A 191 16.07 -22.37 -49.20
CA GLN A 191 15.60 -21.23 -48.46
C GLN A 191 16.68 -20.78 -47.46
N LYS A 192 16.96 -19.50 -47.46
CA LYS A 192 17.78 -18.86 -46.43
C LYS A 192 16.88 -17.80 -45.72
N ASN A 193 16.78 -17.93 -44.42
CA ASN A 193 16.12 -16.92 -43.61
C ASN A 193 17.19 -16.03 -42.98
N TYR A 194 17.02 -14.74 -43.03
CA TYR A 194 17.88 -13.78 -42.37
C TYR A 194 17.03 -12.81 -41.54
N LEU A 195 17.59 -12.34 -40.45
CA LEU A 195 16.93 -11.36 -39.58
C LEU A 195 16.80 -10.06 -40.36
N ALA A 196 15.55 -9.68 -40.65
CA ALA A 196 15.24 -8.46 -41.38
C ALA A 196 15.04 -7.27 -40.41
N SER A 197 14.38 -7.52 -39.28
CA SER A 197 14.19 -6.54 -38.23
C SER A 197 13.86 -7.22 -36.90
N TYR A 198 14.04 -6.50 -35.81
CA TYR A 198 13.58 -6.96 -34.51
C TYR A 198 12.90 -5.81 -33.73
N ASN A 199 12.04 -6.17 -32.80
CA ASN A 199 11.47 -5.25 -31.85
C ASN A 199 11.70 -5.81 -30.44
N GLU A 200 12.26 -4.99 -29.58
CA GLU A 200 12.31 -5.27 -28.15
C GLU A 200 11.31 -4.39 -27.42
N THR A 201 10.57 -4.96 -26.52
CA THR A 201 9.58 -4.23 -25.72
C THR A 201 9.78 -4.58 -24.26
N LEU A 202 9.90 -3.56 -23.42
CA LEU A 202 9.91 -3.69 -21.97
C LEU A 202 8.69 -2.94 -21.41
N VAL A 203 7.83 -3.66 -20.68
CA VAL A 203 6.69 -3.10 -19.98
C VAL A 203 6.94 -3.16 -18.49
N LEU A 204 6.90 -2.01 -17.83
CA LEU A 204 7.02 -1.85 -16.40
C LEU A 204 5.67 -1.41 -15.83
N SER A 205 5.15 -2.13 -14.87
CA SER A 205 3.99 -1.70 -14.09
C SER A 205 4.40 -1.50 -12.64
N GLY A 206 3.91 -0.43 -12.03
CA GLY A 206 4.21 -0.11 -10.64
C GLY A 206 3.15 0.76 -10.00
N LEU A 207 3.28 0.92 -8.69
CA LEU A 207 2.42 1.75 -7.86
C LEU A 207 3.25 2.82 -7.20
N VAL A 208 2.70 4.02 -7.13
CA VAL A 208 3.30 5.13 -6.38
C VAL A 208 2.23 5.87 -5.58
N VAL A 209 2.65 6.38 -4.42
CA VAL A 209 1.82 7.26 -3.61
C VAL A 209 1.78 8.64 -4.26
N ALA A 210 0.61 9.29 -4.26
CA ALA A 210 0.39 10.55 -4.97
C ALA A 210 1.34 11.69 -4.54
N ASN A 211 1.82 11.66 -3.30
CA ASN A 211 2.71 12.69 -2.74
C ASN A 211 4.19 12.25 -2.72
N ASP A 212 4.52 11.13 -3.35
CA ASP A 212 5.88 10.62 -3.40
C ASP A 212 6.71 11.37 -4.45
N THR A 213 7.97 11.67 -4.14
CA THR A 213 8.95 12.22 -5.10
C THR A 213 9.16 11.29 -6.30
N ALA A 214 8.93 9.98 -6.13
CA ALA A 214 8.92 9.01 -7.23
C ALA A 214 7.86 9.36 -8.29
N ARG A 215 6.70 9.90 -7.90
CA ARG A 215 5.67 10.35 -8.83
C ARG A 215 6.15 11.51 -9.70
N GLU A 216 6.82 12.50 -9.10
CA GLU A 216 7.35 13.65 -9.84
C GLU A 216 8.36 13.20 -10.89
N LYS A 217 9.24 12.26 -10.52
CA LYS A 217 10.19 11.67 -11.46
C LYS A 217 9.52 10.89 -12.57
N VAL A 218 8.48 10.14 -12.27
CA VAL A 218 7.69 9.38 -13.24
C VAL A 218 7.04 10.33 -14.27
N GLU A 219 6.48 11.44 -13.81
CA GLU A 219 5.89 12.46 -14.71
C GLU A 219 6.97 13.19 -15.54
N GLU A 220 8.17 13.37 -14.99
CA GLU A 220 9.32 13.93 -15.72
C GLU A 220 9.71 13.04 -16.92
N PHE A 221 9.75 11.71 -16.74
CA PHE A 221 10.08 10.77 -17.84
C PHE A 221 9.12 10.86 -19.02
N ARG A 222 7.85 11.17 -18.77
CA ARG A 222 6.83 11.29 -19.82
C ARG A 222 7.20 12.30 -20.91
N THR A 223 7.93 13.35 -20.53
CA THR A 223 8.29 14.46 -21.41
C THR A 223 9.66 14.31 -22.07
N MET A 224 10.40 13.24 -21.74
CA MET A 224 11.75 13.04 -22.26
C MET A 224 11.74 12.28 -23.59
N ASP A 225 12.09 12.95 -24.67
CA ASP A 225 12.42 12.30 -25.97
C ASP A 225 13.91 11.91 -25.98
N ARG A 226 14.24 10.79 -25.35
CA ARG A 226 15.62 10.30 -25.22
C ARG A 226 15.67 8.79 -25.34
N ASP A 227 16.88 8.30 -25.60
CA ASP A 227 17.20 6.90 -25.53
C ASP A 227 17.62 6.54 -24.11
N PHE A 228 17.04 5.45 -23.57
CA PHE A 228 17.29 4.96 -22.24
C PHE A 228 18.00 3.60 -22.30
N THR A 229 18.90 3.37 -21.35
CA THR A 229 19.38 2.03 -21.05
C THR A 229 18.62 1.52 -19.83
N LEU A 230 17.97 0.35 -19.97
CA LEU A 230 17.23 -0.27 -18.90
C LEU A 230 17.88 -1.60 -18.49
N LYS A 231 17.99 -1.81 -17.18
CA LYS A 231 18.50 -3.04 -16.58
C LYS A 231 17.52 -3.49 -15.51
N TYR A 232 17.07 -4.73 -15.57
CA TYR A 232 16.22 -5.31 -14.54
C TYR A 232 17.07 -6.14 -13.57
N HIS A 233 16.94 -5.84 -12.28
CA HIS A 233 17.51 -6.60 -11.18
C HIS A 233 16.45 -7.47 -10.54
N ASP A 234 16.63 -8.79 -10.51
CA ASP A 234 15.65 -9.78 -10.04
C ASP A 234 15.80 -10.15 -8.54
N GLY A 235 16.69 -9.46 -7.82
CA GLY A 235 17.07 -9.78 -6.45
C GLY A 235 18.42 -10.51 -6.37
N ASN A 236 18.85 -11.21 -7.42
CA ASN A 236 20.12 -11.93 -7.46
C ASN A 236 21.13 -11.30 -8.44
N GLY A 237 20.66 -10.59 -9.43
CA GLY A 237 21.50 -9.95 -10.43
C GLY A 237 20.70 -9.31 -11.56
N PHE A 238 21.41 -8.79 -12.57
CA PHE A 238 20.75 -8.24 -13.74
C PHE A 238 20.44 -9.36 -14.75
N VAL A 239 19.16 -9.57 -15.01
CA VAL A 239 18.65 -10.61 -15.93
C VAL A 239 18.24 -10.07 -17.29
N MET A 240 18.11 -8.73 -17.43
CA MET A 240 17.66 -8.10 -18.65
C MET A 240 18.37 -6.76 -18.85
N VAL A 241 18.75 -6.49 -20.08
CA VAL A 241 19.34 -5.21 -20.48
C VAL A 241 18.68 -4.77 -21.79
N GLY A 242 18.01 -3.60 -21.75
CA GLY A 242 17.55 -2.91 -22.96
C GLY A 242 18.44 -1.70 -23.23
N GLN A 243 19.00 -1.59 -24.42
CA GLN A 243 19.84 -0.45 -24.85
C GLN A 243 19.09 0.41 -25.86
N ALA A 244 19.30 1.71 -25.81
CA ALA A 244 18.69 2.68 -26.73
C ALA A 244 17.15 2.51 -26.86
N MET A 245 16.48 2.22 -25.75
CA MET A 245 15.03 2.07 -25.73
C MET A 245 14.34 3.43 -25.58
N LYS A 246 13.28 3.65 -26.34
CA LYS A 246 12.44 4.84 -26.24
C LYS A 246 11.17 4.57 -25.48
N LEU A 247 10.70 5.54 -24.69
CA LEU A 247 9.38 5.47 -24.09
C LEU A 247 8.31 5.61 -25.19
N ALA A 248 7.61 4.52 -25.48
CA ALA A 248 6.61 4.46 -26.53
C ALA A 248 5.20 4.83 -26.02
N SER A 249 4.88 4.44 -24.80
CA SER A 249 3.60 4.80 -24.17
C SER A 249 3.71 4.83 -22.65
N TYR A 250 2.81 5.59 -22.07
CA TYR A 250 2.66 5.79 -20.66
C TYR A 250 1.18 5.77 -20.30
N THR A 251 0.81 4.98 -19.32
CA THR A 251 -0.55 4.91 -18.81
C THR A 251 -0.55 5.16 -17.31
N ARG A 252 -1.47 6.01 -16.86
CA ARG A 252 -1.71 6.30 -15.46
C ARG A 252 -3.14 5.92 -15.10
N ILE A 253 -3.30 5.08 -14.07
CA ILE A 253 -4.59 4.64 -13.59
C ILE A 253 -4.70 5.03 -12.12
N GLY A 254 -5.67 5.87 -11.78
CA GLY A 254 -6.05 6.15 -10.40
C GLY A 254 -6.70 4.91 -9.80
N ILE A 255 -6.20 4.45 -8.64
CA ILE A 255 -6.74 3.30 -7.92
C ILE A 255 -7.59 3.78 -6.76
N SER A 256 -7.07 4.77 -6.03
CA SER A 256 -7.77 5.49 -4.98
C SER A 256 -7.10 6.84 -4.79
N GLY A 257 -7.69 7.74 -4.03
CA GLY A 257 -7.30 9.16 -3.95
C GLY A 257 -5.79 9.45 -3.94
N SER A 258 -4.99 8.62 -3.26
CA SER A 258 -3.55 8.82 -3.12
C SER A 258 -2.70 7.75 -3.80
N LEU A 259 -3.31 6.72 -4.42
CA LEU A 259 -2.57 5.62 -5.04
C LEU A 259 -2.80 5.59 -6.54
N LEU A 260 -1.71 5.58 -7.29
CA LEU A 260 -1.69 5.58 -8.75
C LEU A 260 -0.91 4.37 -9.26
N LYS A 261 -1.47 3.65 -10.22
CA LYS A 261 -0.78 2.64 -11.01
C LYS A 261 -0.20 3.30 -12.25
N TYR A 262 1.07 3.04 -12.51
CA TYR A 262 1.75 3.44 -13.74
C TYR A 262 2.12 2.22 -14.56
N GLU A 263 2.03 2.39 -15.86
CA GLU A 263 2.58 1.46 -16.82
C GLU A 263 3.40 2.22 -17.86
N PHE A 264 4.65 1.83 -18.02
CA PHE A 264 5.57 2.36 -19.03
C PHE A 264 5.88 1.27 -20.02
N ARG A 265 5.78 1.59 -21.28
CA ARG A 265 6.21 0.72 -22.37
C ARG A 265 7.37 1.36 -23.09
N PHE A 266 8.51 0.71 -23.01
CA PHE A 266 9.72 1.07 -23.74
C PHE A 266 9.87 0.16 -24.95
N VAL A 267 10.34 0.69 -26.05
CA VAL A 267 10.57 -0.06 -27.29
C VAL A 267 11.92 0.28 -27.89
N GLN A 268 12.57 -0.73 -28.46
CA GLN A 268 13.70 -0.59 -29.34
C GLN A 268 13.36 -1.26 -30.66
N LYS A 269 13.68 -0.62 -31.77
CA LYS A 269 13.56 -1.17 -33.12
C LYS A 269 14.94 -1.24 -33.73
N GLY A 270 15.30 -2.39 -34.26
CA GLY A 270 16.53 -2.66 -34.99
C GLY A 270 16.27 -3.20 -36.38
#